data_1ceed8d8daffe6878bc895a2d2f338d3
#
_entry.id   1ceed8d8daffe6878bc895a2d2f338d3
#
_cell.length_a   1.000
_cell.length_b   1.000
_cell.length_c   1.000
_cell.angle_alpha   90.00
_cell.angle_beta   90.00
_cell.angle_gamma   90.00
#
_symmetry.space_group_name_H-M   'P 1'
#
loop_
_entity.id
_entity.type
_entity.pdbx_description
1 polymer ?
#
loop_
_entity_poly.entity_id
_entity_poly.type
_entity_poly.pdbx_seq_one_letter_code
_entity_poly.pdbx_strand_id
1 'polypeptide(L)'
;MNSLPANNPDWLVKKIIKMGGTISFYDFMNFALNDPINGYYGSGKAELGVRGDFVTSPSLSDDFAFLVGKQIEDWLIQFKSSFLSNETLSVTEFGAGDGSFMSGLIKYFLENSKNFLEGVSFVIIEPNEGMVEKQKNKLEEFLNLGIDILWKGLDEVEENNINGIVLANEVLDALPVERITFSKGKLLRQAVSIDKKSHKLFFDEMPITSELEKSFELAKSELGITIPPEDALEGWTTEWH
;
A
#
# COMPACT_ATOMS: atom_id res chain seq x y z
N MET A 1 -20.84 -11.17 20.03
CA MET A 1 -19.59 -10.37 19.92
C MET A 1 -18.53 -11.25 19.27
N ASN A 2 -18.11 -10.93 18.07
CA ASN A 2 -17.01 -11.64 17.41
C ASN A 2 -15.70 -11.20 18.08
N SER A 3 -15.14 -12.07 18.95
CA SER A 3 -13.85 -11.79 19.58
C SER A 3 -12.72 -11.93 18.56
N LEU A 4 -11.82 -10.96 18.55
CA LEU A 4 -10.53 -11.07 17.88
C LEU A 4 -9.67 -12.15 18.59
N PRO A 5 -8.60 -12.67 17.93
CA PRO A 5 -7.73 -13.71 18.51
C PRO A 5 -7.29 -13.38 19.94
N ALA A 6 -7.11 -14.39 20.78
CA ALA A 6 -6.88 -14.22 22.22
C ALA A 6 -5.56 -13.56 22.61
N ASN A 7 -4.58 -13.53 21.70
CA ASN A 7 -3.23 -13.01 21.96
C ASN A 7 -3.02 -11.68 21.23
N ASN A 8 -3.57 -10.60 21.80
CA ASN A 8 -3.31 -9.27 21.29
C ASN A 8 -1.99 -8.73 21.86
N PRO A 9 -1.14 -8.13 21.02
CA PRO A 9 0.12 -7.54 21.50
C PRO A 9 -0.13 -6.42 22.52
N ASP A 10 0.59 -6.44 23.62
CA ASP A 10 0.45 -5.46 24.72
C ASP A 10 0.58 -4.01 24.25
N TRP A 11 1.46 -3.74 23.29
CA TRP A 11 1.66 -2.40 22.76
C TRP A 11 0.39 -1.85 22.07
N LEU A 12 -0.31 -2.71 21.31
CA LEU A 12 -1.53 -2.35 20.61
C LEU A 12 -2.67 -2.11 21.59
N VAL A 13 -2.81 -2.98 22.58
CA VAL A 13 -3.77 -2.83 23.68
C VAL A 13 -3.57 -1.49 24.40
N LYS A 14 -2.33 -1.17 24.75
CA LYS A 14 -1.99 0.11 25.41
C LYS A 14 -2.31 1.33 24.52
N LYS A 15 -2.06 1.22 23.21
CA LYS A 15 -2.33 2.27 22.25
C LYS A 15 -3.84 2.53 22.14
N ILE A 16 -4.65 1.48 22.02
CA ILE A 16 -6.12 1.58 21.98
C ILE A 16 -6.67 2.18 23.28
N ILE A 17 -6.17 1.75 24.45
CA ILE A 17 -6.58 2.32 25.76
C ILE A 17 -6.30 3.83 25.79
N LYS A 18 -5.12 4.26 25.32
CA LYS A 18 -4.74 5.69 25.28
C LYS A 18 -5.65 6.50 24.37
N MET A 19 -6.24 5.89 23.35
CA MET A 19 -7.21 6.51 22.42
C MET A 19 -8.68 6.42 22.92
N GLY A 20 -8.90 6.03 24.18
CA GLY A 20 -10.26 5.97 24.77
C GLY A 20 -10.89 4.59 24.80
N GLY A 21 -10.20 3.56 24.32
CA GLY A 21 -10.62 2.15 24.38
C GLY A 21 -11.41 1.65 23.17
N THR A 22 -11.68 2.52 22.20
CA THR A 22 -12.33 2.18 20.92
C THR A 22 -11.69 2.99 19.80
N ILE A 23 -11.35 2.34 18.69
CA ILE A 23 -10.77 2.95 17.49
C ILE A 23 -11.48 2.44 16.25
N SER A 24 -11.37 3.14 15.12
CA SER A 24 -11.87 2.65 13.83
C SER A 24 -11.12 1.39 13.37
N PHE A 25 -11.71 0.62 12.49
CA PHE A 25 -11.01 -0.50 11.83
C PHE A 25 -9.83 0.02 11.02
N TYR A 26 -9.95 1.19 10.39
CA TYR A 26 -8.86 1.89 9.70
C TYR A 26 -7.66 2.11 10.64
N ASP A 27 -7.88 2.74 11.80
CA ASP A 27 -6.81 2.98 12.76
C ASP A 27 -6.18 1.68 13.26
N PHE A 28 -7.01 0.66 13.54
CA PHE A 28 -6.52 -0.65 13.94
C PHE A 28 -5.62 -1.28 12.89
N MET A 29 -6.05 -1.28 11.62
CA MET A 29 -5.28 -1.82 10.51
C MET A 29 -4.00 -1.00 10.30
N ASN A 30 -4.10 0.33 10.35
CA ASN A 30 -2.95 1.22 10.21
C ASN A 30 -1.90 0.98 11.31
N PHE A 31 -2.31 0.80 12.55
CA PHE A 31 -1.37 0.46 13.62
C PHE A 31 -0.73 -0.92 13.42
N ALA A 32 -1.53 -1.92 13.08
CA ALA A 32 -1.03 -3.28 12.89
C ALA A 32 -0.01 -3.36 11.73
N LEU A 33 -0.22 -2.58 10.67
CA LEU A 33 0.63 -2.61 9.48
C LEU A 33 1.77 -1.58 9.54
N ASN A 34 1.49 -0.34 9.93
CA ASN A 34 2.36 0.80 9.68
C ASN A 34 2.97 1.44 10.95
N ASP A 35 2.71 0.89 12.16
CA ASP A 35 3.40 1.40 13.36
C ASP A 35 4.93 1.24 13.18
N PRO A 36 5.73 2.33 13.32
CA PRO A 36 7.16 2.30 12.96
C PRO A 36 8.01 1.37 13.83
N ILE A 37 7.51 0.94 15.00
CA ILE A 37 8.25 0.06 15.91
C ILE A 37 7.72 -1.38 15.85
N ASN A 38 6.41 -1.53 15.74
CA ASN A 38 5.73 -2.80 15.95
C ASN A 38 4.89 -3.25 14.77
N GLY A 39 4.55 -2.35 13.84
CA GLY A 39 3.75 -2.66 12.66
C GLY A 39 4.46 -3.62 11.72
N TYR A 40 3.71 -4.40 11.00
CA TYR A 40 4.22 -5.44 10.11
C TYR A 40 5.18 -4.84 9.05
N TYR A 41 4.75 -3.82 8.32
CA TYR A 41 5.57 -3.09 7.35
C TYR A 41 6.38 -1.97 8.01
N GLY A 42 5.75 -1.17 8.89
CA GLY A 42 6.37 0.00 9.50
C GLY A 42 7.69 -0.30 10.21
N SER A 43 7.78 -1.44 10.90
CA SER A 43 9.00 -1.86 11.59
C SER A 43 10.04 -2.54 10.69
N GLY A 44 9.75 -2.74 9.40
CA GLY A 44 10.61 -3.49 8.49
C GLY A 44 10.72 -4.99 8.78
N LYS A 45 9.85 -5.55 9.63
CA LYS A 45 9.87 -6.98 9.98
C LYS A 45 9.17 -7.88 8.96
N ALA A 46 8.41 -7.29 8.03
CA ALA A 46 7.74 -8.06 6.98
C ALA A 46 8.73 -8.93 6.23
N GLU A 47 8.48 -10.24 6.20
CA GLU A 47 9.28 -11.19 5.44
C GLU A 47 8.50 -11.62 4.20
N LEU A 48 9.00 -11.23 3.02
CA LEU A 48 8.42 -11.53 1.72
C LEU A 48 9.24 -12.61 1.01
N GLY A 49 8.58 -13.47 0.23
CA GLY A 49 9.21 -14.54 -0.54
C GLY A 49 8.95 -15.92 0.04
N VAL A 50 9.62 -16.93 -0.54
CA VAL A 50 9.34 -18.38 -0.31
C VAL A 50 9.43 -18.81 1.15
N ARG A 51 10.19 -18.10 1.97
CA ARG A 51 10.34 -18.37 3.40
C ARG A 51 9.65 -17.33 4.29
N GLY A 52 8.96 -16.36 3.67
CA GLY A 52 8.25 -15.30 4.36
C GLY A 52 6.76 -15.60 4.55
N ASP A 53 6.04 -14.59 5.01
CA ASP A 53 4.60 -14.67 5.28
C ASP A 53 3.77 -14.65 3.98
N PHE A 54 4.29 -14.01 2.92
CA PHE A 54 3.65 -13.90 1.62
C PHE A 54 4.62 -14.21 0.49
N VAL A 55 4.10 -14.89 -0.54
CA VAL A 55 4.84 -15.20 -1.77
C VAL A 55 4.17 -14.46 -2.91
N THR A 56 4.89 -13.51 -3.51
CA THR A 56 4.44 -12.76 -4.68
C THR A 56 5.25 -13.17 -5.91
N SER A 57 4.72 -12.96 -7.12
CA SER A 57 5.44 -13.31 -8.36
C SER A 57 6.85 -12.70 -8.43
N PRO A 58 7.05 -11.41 -8.08
CA PRO A 58 8.39 -10.81 -8.04
C PRO A 58 9.35 -11.44 -7.03
N SER A 59 8.83 -12.05 -5.97
CA SER A 59 9.66 -12.67 -4.93
C SER A 59 10.12 -14.09 -5.26
N LEU A 60 9.58 -14.70 -6.33
CA LEU A 60 9.91 -16.05 -6.75
C LEU A 60 11.10 -16.10 -7.70
N SER A 61 11.14 -15.22 -8.69
CA SER A 61 12.23 -15.13 -9.66
C SER A 61 12.22 -13.78 -10.38
N ASP A 62 13.33 -13.44 -11.03
CA ASP A 62 13.44 -12.24 -11.87
C ASP A 62 12.59 -12.35 -13.17
N ASP A 63 12.05 -13.53 -13.53
CA ASP A 63 11.29 -13.75 -14.77
C ASP A 63 10.08 -12.81 -14.91
N PHE A 64 9.34 -12.61 -13.81
CA PHE A 64 8.21 -11.68 -13.81
C PHE A 64 8.66 -10.26 -14.13
N ALA A 65 9.71 -9.80 -13.46
CA ALA A 65 10.28 -8.48 -13.68
C ALA A 65 10.84 -8.31 -15.10
N PHE A 66 11.41 -9.37 -15.67
CA PHE A 66 11.91 -9.37 -17.06
C PHE A 66 10.80 -9.25 -18.09
N LEU A 67 9.69 -9.98 -17.90
CA LEU A 67 8.51 -9.86 -18.77
C LEU A 67 7.90 -8.46 -18.73
N VAL A 68 7.72 -7.92 -17.52
CA VAL A 68 7.20 -6.57 -17.34
C VAL A 68 8.21 -5.52 -17.82
N GLY A 69 9.51 -5.72 -17.58
CA GLY A 69 10.59 -4.86 -18.04
C GLY A 69 10.60 -4.70 -19.57
N LYS A 70 10.36 -5.77 -20.31
CA LYS A 70 10.20 -5.72 -21.77
C LYS A 70 9.03 -4.84 -22.18
N GLN A 71 7.89 -4.95 -21.52
CA GLN A 71 6.74 -4.11 -21.81
C GLN A 71 6.97 -2.65 -21.44
N ILE A 72 7.63 -2.39 -20.31
CA ILE A 72 8.02 -1.02 -19.88
C ILE A 72 8.95 -0.41 -20.91
N GLU A 73 9.95 -1.14 -21.39
CA GLU A 73 10.86 -0.68 -22.45
C GLU A 73 10.08 -0.22 -23.68
N ASP A 74 9.15 -1.05 -24.18
CA ASP A 74 8.34 -0.73 -25.36
C ASP A 74 7.49 0.55 -25.14
N TRP A 75 6.93 0.74 -23.95
CA TRP A 75 6.18 1.95 -23.60
C TRP A 75 7.07 3.19 -23.49
N LEU A 76 8.24 3.07 -22.85
CA LEU A 76 9.18 4.19 -22.73
C LEU A 76 9.72 4.63 -24.08
N ILE A 77 9.93 3.70 -25.03
CA ILE A 77 10.30 4.02 -26.42
C ILE A 77 9.22 4.87 -27.07
N GLN A 78 7.95 4.47 -26.92
CA GLN A 78 6.81 5.20 -27.47
C GLN A 78 6.68 6.58 -26.84
N PHE A 79 6.83 6.70 -25.51
CA PHE A 79 6.81 8.00 -24.83
C PHE A 79 7.92 8.92 -25.29
N LYS A 80 9.17 8.45 -25.33
CA LYS A 80 10.30 9.26 -25.85
C LYS A 80 10.06 9.79 -27.27
N SER A 81 9.37 9.02 -28.10
CA SER A 81 9.05 9.46 -29.46
C SER A 81 7.91 10.50 -29.54
N SER A 82 7.05 10.55 -28.54
CA SER A 82 5.86 11.40 -28.47
C SER A 82 6.08 12.72 -27.72
N PHE A 83 7.06 12.77 -26.82
CA PHE A 83 7.41 13.95 -26.03
C PHE A 83 8.59 14.68 -26.66
N LEU A 84 8.40 15.96 -26.96
CA LEU A 84 9.42 16.87 -27.52
C LEU A 84 10.45 17.33 -26.45
N SER A 85 10.42 16.80 -25.24
CA SER A 85 11.21 17.32 -24.14
C SER A 85 12.39 16.42 -23.77
N ASN A 86 13.48 17.07 -23.33
CA ASN A 86 14.60 16.42 -22.66
C ASN A 86 14.26 16.00 -21.19
N GLU A 87 12.98 15.76 -20.90
CA GLU A 87 12.55 15.39 -19.57
C GLU A 87 12.96 13.95 -19.27
N THR A 88 13.47 13.73 -18.06
CA THR A 88 13.76 12.40 -17.54
C THR A 88 12.44 11.65 -17.31
N LEU A 89 12.36 10.47 -17.89
CA LEU A 89 11.23 9.57 -17.62
C LEU A 89 11.45 8.80 -16.33
N SER A 90 10.37 8.41 -15.66
CA SER A 90 10.46 7.60 -14.45
C SER A 90 9.75 6.26 -14.60
N VAL A 91 10.31 5.24 -13.94
CA VAL A 91 9.62 4.00 -13.58
C VAL A 91 9.35 4.08 -12.09
N THR A 92 8.09 4.34 -11.72
CA THR A 92 7.67 4.59 -10.36
C THR A 92 6.91 3.39 -9.81
N GLU A 93 7.40 2.78 -8.74
CA GLU A 93 6.75 1.67 -8.05
C GLU A 93 6.17 2.13 -6.71
N PHE A 94 4.88 1.90 -6.50
CA PHE A 94 4.22 2.09 -5.22
C PHE A 94 4.31 0.78 -4.42
N GLY A 95 4.78 0.88 -3.15
CA GLY A 95 4.82 -0.26 -2.24
C GLY A 95 5.72 -1.40 -2.74
N ALA A 96 7.00 -1.12 -2.98
CA ALA A 96 7.96 -2.06 -3.59
C ALA A 96 8.28 -3.31 -2.73
N GLY A 97 7.61 -3.50 -1.59
CA GLY A 97 7.88 -4.62 -0.70
C GLY A 97 9.34 -4.65 -0.26
N ASP A 98 10.02 -5.78 -0.48
CA ASP A 98 11.46 -5.90 -0.18
C ASP A 98 12.37 -5.32 -1.28
N GLY A 99 11.83 -4.76 -2.35
CA GLY A 99 12.55 -4.22 -3.50
C GLY A 99 12.88 -5.26 -4.59
N SER A 100 12.38 -6.49 -4.49
CA SER A 100 12.69 -7.56 -5.45
C SER A 100 12.24 -7.24 -6.86
N PHE A 101 11.05 -6.65 -7.03
CA PHE A 101 10.54 -6.30 -8.34
C PHE A 101 11.37 -5.21 -9.01
N MET A 102 11.64 -4.12 -8.27
CA MET A 102 12.51 -3.04 -8.75
C MET A 102 13.92 -3.56 -9.09
N SER A 103 14.47 -4.43 -8.25
CA SER A 103 15.77 -5.09 -8.50
C SER A 103 15.77 -5.84 -9.84
N GLY A 104 14.75 -6.66 -10.08
CA GLY A 104 14.61 -7.43 -11.31
C GLY A 104 14.43 -6.52 -12.54
N LEU A 105 13.66 -5.43 -12.42
CA LEU A 105 13.51 -4.45 -13.50
C LEU A 105 14.85 -3.77 -13.86
N ILE A 106 15.61 -3.33 -12.87
CA ILE A 106 16.91 -2.71 -13.11
C ILE A 106 17.87 -3.70 -13.76
N LYS A 107 17.91 -4.96 -13.33
CA LYS A 107 18.68 -6.03 -13.98
C LYS A 107 18.29 -6.21 -15.44
N TYR A 108 16.97 -6.29 -15.72
CA TYR A 108 16.49 -6.37 -17.09
C TYR A 108 17.07 -5.27 -17.97
N PHE A 109 17.02 -4.00 -17.55
CA PHE A 109 17.55 -2.86 -18.30
C PHE A 109 19.06 -2.92 -18.44
N LEU A 110 19.79 -3.31 -17.41
CA LEU A 110 21.24 -3.49 -17.47
C LEU A 110 21.67 -4.52 -18.50
N GLU A 111 20.93 -5.61 -18.61
CA GLU A 111 21.25 -6.73 -19.50
C GLU A 111 20.78 -6.50 -20.94
N ASN A 112 19.62 -5.87 -21.12
CA ASN A 112 18.97 -5.82 -22.44
C ASN A 112 18.96 -4.42 -23.07
N SER A 113 19.01 -3.36 -22.27
CA SER A 113 18.76 -1.99 -22.76
C SER A 113 19.52 -0.95 -21.98
N LYS A 114 20.81 -1.16 -21.78
CA LYS A 114 21.68 -0.31 -20.94
C LYS A 114 21.62 1.18 -21.29
N ASN A 115 21.47 1.51 -22.57
CA ASN A 115 21.36 2.90 -23.04
C ASN A 115 20.06 3.60 -22.55
N PHE A 116 19.07 2.84 -22.11
CA PHE A 116 17.84 3.40 -21.56
C PHE A 116 18.04 4.00 -20.17
N LEU A 117 19.00 3.48 -19.41
CA LEU A 117 19.32 3.95 -18.08
C LEU A 117 19.79 5.42 -18.07
N GLU A 118 20.35 5.90 -19.21
CA GLU A 118 20.65 7.31 -19.42
C GLU A 118 19.38 8.12 -19.71
N GLY A 119 18.67 8.57 -18.70
CA GLY A 119 17.45 9.40 -18.85
C GLY A 119 16.17 8.70 -18.40
N VAL A 120 16.31 7.64 -17.61
CA VAL A 120 15.23 7.02 -16.81
C VAL A 120 15.66 6.99 -15.36
N SER A 121 14.82 7.50 -14.46
CA SER A 121 14.97 7.35 -13.02
C SER A 121 14.03 6.27 -12.51
N PHE A 122 14.48 5.54 -11.50
CA PHE A 122 13.64 4.59 -10.77
C PHE A 122 13.17 5.24 -9.47
N VAL A 123 11.87 5.26 -9.25
CA VAL A 123 11.27 5.91 -8.06
C VAL A 123 10.48 4.89 -7.27
N ILE A 124 10.73 4.82 -5.98
CA ILE A 124 9.95 3.98 -5.06
C ILE A 124 9.16 4.89 -4.14
N ILE A 125 7.84 4.71 -4.14
CA ILE A 125 6.94 5.39 -3.20
C ILE A 125 6.68 4.44 -2.04
N GLU A 126 7.27 4.76 -0.88
CA GLU A 126 7.22 3.91 0.32
C GLU A 126 7.09 4.77 1.58
N PRO A 127 5.95 4.71 2.28
CA PRO A 127 5.73 5.49 3.49
C PRO A 127 6.43 4.90 4.73
N ASN A 128 6.87 3.65 4.67
CA ASN A 128 7.41 2.93 5.83
C ASN A 128 8.94 2.93 5.83
N GLU A 129 9.56 3.66 6.74
CA GLU A 129 11.04 3.76 6.84
C GLU A 129 11.72 2.39 6.98
N GLY A 130 11.12 1.45 7.74
CA GLY A 130 11.66 0.10 7.87
C GLY A 130 11.69 -0.69 6.56
N MET A 131 10.75 -0.44 5.65
CA MET A 131 10.77 -1.03 4.31
C MET A 131 11.76 -0.30 3.40
N VAL A 132 11.86 1.02 3.50
CA VAL A 132 12.88 1.82 2.76
C VAL A 132 14.29 1.30 3.06
N GLU A 133 14.60 1.00 4.31
CA GLU A 133 15.91 0.43 4.67
C GLU A 133 16.16 -0.93 4.02
N LYS A 134 15.17 -1.83 4.02
CA LYS A 134 15.25 -3.12 3.32
C LYS A 134 15.49 -2.95 1.82
N GLN A 135 14.72 -2.07 1.20
CA GLN A 135 14.82 -1.77 -0.24
C GLN A 135 16.19 -1.20 -0.58
N LYS A 136 16.71 -0.26 0.20
CA LYS A 136 18.06 0.29 0.02
C LYS A 136 19.15 -0.76 0.10
N ASN A 137 19.05 -1.67 1.09
CA ASN A 137 20.00 -2.79 1.21
C ASN A 137 19.91 -3.74 0.01
N LYS A 138 18.70 -4.02 -0.48
CA LYS A 138 18.47 -4.88 -1.66
C LYS A 138 19.00 -4.26 -2.95
N LEU A 139 18.91 -2.94 -3.08
CA LEU A 139 19.28 -2.19 -4.29
C LEU A 139 20.66 -1.56 -4.21
N GLU A 140 21.44 -1.85 -3.16
CA GLU A 140 22.75 -1.25 -2.90
C GLU A 140 23.73 -1.42 -4.09
N GLU A 141 23.74 -2.59 -4.71
CA GLU A 141 24.60 -2.86 -5.86
C GLU A 141 24.34 -1.90 -7.03
N PHE A 142 23.08 -1.54 -7.28
CA PHE A 142 22.70 -0.62 -8.36
C PHE A 142 22.99 0.83 -8.03
N LEU A 143 22.84 1.23 -6.77
CA LEU A 143 23.28 2.54 -6.28
C LEU A 143 24.78 2.71 -6.48
N ASN A 144 25.56 1.68 -6.18
CA ASN A 144 27.01 1.67 -6.38
C ASN A 144 27.43 1.72 -7.87
N LEU A 145 26.57 1.25 -8.77
CA LEU A 145 26.73 1.37 -10.22
C LEU A 145 26.30 2.75 -10.76
N GLY A 146 25.79 3.65 -9.90
CA GLY A 146 25.32 4.97 -10.27
C GLY A 146 23.95 5.00 -10.93
N ILE A 147 23.12 3.96 -10.76
CA ILE A 147 21.74 3.96 -11.21
C ILE A 147 20.94 4.97 -10.37
N ASP A 148 20.15 5.80 -11.03
CA ASP A 148 19.32 6.82 -10.40
C ASP A 148 18.09 6.16 -9.75
N ILE A 149 18.13 5.95 -8.43
CA ILE A 149 17.07 5.35 -7.63
C ILE A 149 16.69 6.31 -6.51
N LEU A 150 15.42 6.72 -6.48
CA LEU A 150 14.90 7.69 -5.53
C LEU A 150 13.82 7.05 -4.66
N TRP A 151 13.78 7.40 -3.39
CA TRP A 151 12.70 7.05 -2.46
C TRP A 151 11.93 8.31 -2.11
N LYS A 152 10.59 8.20 -2.09
CA LYS A 152 9.67 9.27 -1.71
C LYS A 152 8.59 8.75 -0.78
N GLY A 153 8.13 9.60 0.14
CA GLY A 153 6.89 9.41 0.86
C GLY A 153 5.67 9.66 -0.04
N LEU A 154 4.50 9.21 0.39
CA LEU A 154 3.27 9.44 -0.37
C LEU A 154 2.92 10.94 -0.44
N ASP A 155 3.23 11.69 0.60
CA ASP A 155 3.05 13.14 0.71
C ASP A 155 3.99 13.98 -0.17
N GLU A 156 5.05 13.36 -0.70
CA GLU A 156 5.98 13.98 -1.65
C GLU A 156 5.56 13.76 -3.12
N VAL A 157 4.46 13.03 -3.35
CA VAL A 157 3.88 12.82 -4.69
C VAL A 157 2.90 13.94 -4.99
N GLU A 158 3.32 14.88 -5.82
CA GLU A 158 2.48 15.99 -6.28
C GLU A 158 1.70 15.58 -7.53
N GLU A 159 0.55 16.24 -7.72
CA GLU A 159 -0.28 16.09 -8.92
C GLU A 159 0.54 16.44 -10.18
N ASN A 160 0.48 15.59 -11.20
CA ASN A 160 1.21 15.73 -12.48
C ASN A 160 2.75 15.69 -12.38
N ASN A 161 3.31 15.17 -11.30
CA ASN A 161 4.76 15.11 -11.10
C ASN A 161 5.38 13.72 -11.45
N ILE A 162 4.58 12.79 -11.95
CA ILE A 162 5.08 11.50 -12.46
C ILE A 162 5.04 11.52 -13.98
N ASN A 163 6.23 11.54 -14.59
CA ASN A 163 6.38 11.50 -16.05
C ASN A 163 6.94 10.13 -16.45
N GLY A 164 6.09 9.18 -16.79
CA GLY A 164 6.55 7.84 -17.14
C GLY A 164 5.57 6.72 -16.81
N ILE A 165 6.08 5.64 -16.23
CA ILE A 165 5.31 4.42 -15.90
C ILE A 165 5.09 4.34 -14.40
N VAL A 166 3.85 4.04 -14.01
CA VAL A 166 3.48 3.76 -12.62
C VAL A 166 3.18 2.27 -12.47
N LEU A 167 3.77 1.66 -11.48
CA LEU A 167 3.61 0.27 -11.11
C LEU A 167 3.05 0.17 -9.68
N ALA A 168 2.07 -0.70 -9.49
CA ALA A 168 1.51 -1.02 -8.19
C ALA A 168 1.14 -2.51 -8.19
N ASN A 169 2.01 -3.35 -7.63
CA ASN A 169 1.79 -4.78 -7.57
C ASN A 169 1.42 -5.21 -6.15
N GLU A 170 0.19 -5.71 -5.96
CA GLU A 170 -0.31 -6.19 -4.66
C GLU A 170 -0.17 -5.12 -3.54
N VAL A 171 -0.63 -3.89 -3.81
CA VAL A 171 -0.51 -2.75 -2.88
C VAL A 171 -1.83 -2.42 -2.21
N LEU A 172 -2.94 -2.46 -2.96
CA LEU A 172 -4.24 -1.97 -2.48
C LEU A 172 -4.79 -2.77 -1.31
N ASP A 173 -4.51 -4.07 -1.26
CA ASP A 173 -4.92 -4.98 -0.19
C ASP A 173 -4.16 -4.76 1.13
N ALA A 174 -3.01 -4.07 1.08
CA ALA A 174 -2.23 -3.68 2.25
C ALA A 174 -2.56 -2.27 2.77
N LEU A 175 -3.39 -1.50 2.06
CA LEU A 175 -3.78 -0.16 2.52
C LEU A 175 -4.82 -0.24 3.63
N PRO A 176 -4.70 0.57 4.70
CA PRO A 176 -5.74 0.66 5.73
C PRO A 176 -7.07 1.10 5.12
N VAL A 177 -8.15 0.45 5.53
CA VAL A 177 -9.50 0.73 5.02
C VAL A 177 -10.50 0.97 6.14
N GLU A 178 -11.50 1.79 5.89
CA GLU A 178 -12.70 1.79 6.70
C GLU A 178 -13.60 0.61 6.31
N ARG A 179 -14.08 -0.14 7.28
CA ARG A 179 -15.09 -1.17 7.04
C ARG A 179 -16.46 -0.63 7.39
N ILE A 180 -17.30 -0.53 6.36
CA ILE A 180 -18.64 0.04 6.47
C ILE A 180 -19.62 -1.14 6.55
N THR A 181 -20.52 -1.10 7.53
CA THR A 181 -21.54 -2.13 7.70
C THR A 181 -22.93 -1.51 7.74
N PHE A 182 -23.91 -2.19 7.16
CA PHE A 182 -25.32 -1.82 7.26
C PHE A 182 -25.95 -2.63 8.40
N SER A 183 -26.32 -1.95 9.46
CA SER A 183 -26.85 -2.57 10.68
C SER A 183 -27.99 -1.73 11.24
N LYS A 184 -29.10 -2.39 11.59
CA LYS A 184 -30.31 -1.76 12.16
C LYS A 184 -30.85 -0.60 11.31
N GLY A 185 -30.81 -0.78 9.98
CA GLY A 185 -31.27 0.24 9.03
C GLY A 185 -30.35 1.46 8.89
N LYS A 186 -29.10 1.38 9.33
CA LYS A 186 -28.11 2.48 9.28
C LYS A 186 -26.76 2.00 8.80
N LEU A 187 -26.01 2.90 8.15
CA LEU A 187 -24.59 2.70 7.91
C LEU A 187 -23.79 3.02 9.17
N LEU A 188 -22.89 2.13 9.52
CA LEU A 188 -21.97 2.26 10.65
C LEU A 188 -20.56 1.90 10.16
N ARG A 189 -19.55 2.42 10.85
CA ARG A 189 -18.16 1.96 10.69
C ARG A 189 -17.90 0.82 11.66
N GLN A 190 -17.15 -0.18 11.20
CA GLN A 190 -16.61 -1.16 12.11
C GLN A 190 -15.52 -0.52 12.97
N ALA A 191 -15.57 -0.82 14.25
CA ALA A 191 -14.59 -0.38 15.25
C ALA A 191 -13.92 -1.60 15.90
N VAL A 192 -12.79 -1.35 16.56
CA VAL A 192 -12.13 -2.29 17.46
C VAL A 192 -12.13 -1.69 18.86
N SER A 193 -12.80 -2.36 19.77
CA SER A 193 -12.92 -1.96 21.17
C SER A 193 -12.19 -2.94 22.09
N ILE A 194 -11.84 -2.47 23.28
CA ILE A 194 -11.19 -3.27 24.31
C ILE A 194 -12.12 -3.51 25.49
N ASP A 195 -12.26 -4.76 25.89
CA ASP A 195 -12.87 -5.08 27.17
C ASP A 195 -11.93 -4.71 28.33
N LYS A 196 -12.37 -3.74 29.15
CA LYS A 196 -11.53 -3.14 30.21
C LYS A 196 -11.11 -4.14 31.30
N LYS A 197 -11.80 -5.29 31.45
CA LYS A 197 -11.50 -6.28 32.48
C LYS A 197 -10.56 -7.37 31.97
N SER A 198 -10.83 -7.88 30.78
CA SER A 198 -10.05 -8.98 30.20
C SER A 198 -8.94 -8.52 29.27
N HIS A 199 -8.90 -7.24 28.89
CA HIS A 199 -8.01 -6.65 27.87
C HIS A 199 -8.13 -7.33 26.50
N LYS A 200 -9.24 -8.02 26.24
CA LYS A 200 -9.51 -8.62 24.92
C LYS A 200 -10.07 -7.60 23.98
N LEU A 201 -9.62 -7.66 22.73
CA LEU A 201 -10.16 -6.88 21.64
C LEU A 201 -11.39 -7.58 21.06
N PHE A 202 -12.36 -6.78 20.62
CA PHE A 202 -13.55 -7.26 19.93
C PHE A 202 -14.02 -6.24 18.90
N PHE A 203 -14.72 -6.71 17.89
CA PHE A 203 -15.34 -5.82 16.92
C PHE A 203 -16.55 -5.12 17.53
N ASP A 204 -16.63 -3.83 17.28
CA ASP A 204 -17.69 -2.92 17.74
C ASP A 204 -18.14 -2.06 16.56
N GLU A 205 -19.09 -1.17 16.79
CA GLU A 205 -19.64 -0.28 15.78
C GLU A 205 -19.48 1.18 16.23
N MET A 206 -19.24 2.08 15.27
CA MET A 206 -19.17 3.52 15.49
C MET A 206 -19.89 4.30 14.37
N PRO A 207 -20.30 5.55 14.60
CA PRO A 207 -20.96 6.36 13.57
C PRO A 207 -20.08 6.60 12.35
N ILE A 208 -20.73 6.75 11.19
CA ILE A 208 -20.10 7.29 9.97
C ILE A 208 -19.65 8.72 10.24
N THR A 209 -18.51 9.13 9.68
CA THR A 209 -18.04 10.52 9.74
C THR A 209 -18.59 11.34 8.57
N SER A 210 -18.58 12.66 8.74
CA SER A 210 -18.99 13.58 7.66
C SER A 210 -18.12 13.49 6.41
N GLU A 211 -16.85 13.12 6.57
CA GLU A 211 -15.92 12.90 5.46
C GLU A 211 -16.31 11.67 4.64
N LEU A 212 -16.66 10.58 5.31
CA LEU A 212 -17.16 9.36 4.66
C LEU A 212 -18.49 9.59 3.96
N GLU A 213 -19.43 10.31 4.59
CA GLU A 213 -20.70 10.67 3.94
C GLU A 213 -20.46 11.44 2.64
N LYS A 214 -19.54 12.42 2.64
CA LYS A 214 -19.17 13.17 1.44
C LYS A 214 -18.53 12.29 0.38
N SER A 215 -17.67 11.35 0.76
CA SER A 215 -17.04 10.42 -0.20
C SER A 215 -18.07 9.48 -0.84
N PHE A 216 -19.10 9.04 -0.09
CA PHE A 216 -20.21 8.25 -0.64
C PHE A 216 -21.05 9.05 -1.64
N GLU A 217 -21.36 10.31 -1.32
CA GLU A 217 -22.08 11.20 -2.26
C GLU A 217 -21.26 11.47 -3.53
N LEU A 218 -19.94 11.64 -3.40
CA LEU A 218 -19.05 11.81 -4.53
C LEU A 218 -19.05 10.56 -5.43
N ALA A 219 -18.87 9.38 -4.83
CA ALA A 219 -18.91 8.11 -5.57
C ALA A 219 -20.24 7.88 -6.27
N LYS A 220 -21.35 8.29 -5.64
CA LYS A 220 -22.67 8.23 -6.25
C LYS A 220 -22.79 9.18 -7.45
N SER A 221 -22.31 10.41 -7.31
CA SER A 221 -22.42 11.42 -8.38
C SER A 221 -21.52 11.14 -9.57
N GLU A 222 -20.31 10.64 -9.35
CA GLU A 222 -19.30 10.47 -10.40
C GLU A 222 -19.31 9.06 -11.01
N LEU A 223 -19.56 8.03 -10.17
CA LEU A 223 -19.43 6.63 -10.56
C LEU A 223 -20.77 5.87 -10.56
N GLY A 224 -21.85 6.48 -10.06
CA GLY A 224 -23.14 5.80 -9.89
C GLY A 224 -23.14 4.74 -8.79
N ILE A 225 -22.13 4.74 -7.91
CA ILE A 225 -22.02 3.77 -6.80
C ILE A 225 -22.82 4.28 -5.60
N THR A 226 -23.81 3.49 -5.17
CA THR A 226 -24.64 3.80 -3.99
C THR A 226 -24.19 2.95 -2.80
N ILE A 227 -23.96 3.57 -1.65
CA ILE A 227 -23.59 2.92 -0.39
C ILE A 227 -24.65 3.21 0.68
N PRO A 228 -25.34 2.19 1.22
CA PRO A 228 -25.32 0.80 0.78
C PRO A 228 -26.00 0.64 -0.59
N PRO A 229 -25.81 -0.48 -1.29
CA PRO A 229 -26.68 -0.84 -2.43
C PRO A 229 -28.16 -0.84 -2.04
N GLU A 230 -29.05 -0.58 -3.00
CA GLU A 230 -30.51 -0.50 -2.73
C GLU A 230 -31.09 -1.81 -2.15
N ASP A 231 -30.48 -2.95 -2.48
CA ASP A 231 -30.84 -4.30 -2.04
C ASP A 231 -30.00 -4.80 -0.86
N ALA A 232 -29.25 -3.93 -0.20
CA ALA A 232 -28.40 -4.31 0.93
C ALA A 232 -29.24 -4.90 2.08
N LEU A 233 -28.85 -6.09 2.51
CA LEU A 233 -29.45 -6.77 3.66
C LEU A 233 -28.72 -6.41 4.96
N GLU A 234 -29.38 -6.68 6.10
CA GLU A 234 -28.78 -6.58 7.42
C GLU A 234 -27.44 -7.35 7.47
N GLY A 235 -26.37 -6.69 7.93
CA GLY A 235 -25.03 -7.26 7.97
C GLY A 235 -24.23 -7.12 6.68
N TRP A 236 -24.75 -6.45 5.64
CA TRP A 236 -23.95 -6.09 4.48
C TRP A 236 -22.74 -5.27 4.90
N THR A 237 -21.59 -5.58 4.32
CA THR A 237 -20.32 -4.91 4.66
C THR A 237 -19.50 -4.66 3.40
N THR A 238 -18.84 -3.53 3.36
CA THR A 238 -17.84 -3.18 2.32
C THR A 238 -16.61 -2.54 2.95
N GLU A 239 -15.53 -2.55 2.21
CA GLU A 239 -14.30 -1.82 2.54
C GLU A 239 -14.27 -0.53 1.73
N TRP A 240 -13.82 0.56 2.36
CA TRP A 240 -13.79 1.89 1.78
C TRP A 240 -12.48 2.58 2.11
N HIS A 241 -11.84 3.12 1.09
CA HIS A 241 -10.53 3.77 1.20
C HIS A 241 -10.63 5.22 0.74
#